data_956155958afa3273bfcd4c629019cefa
#
_entry.id   956155958afa3273bfcd4c629019cefa
#
_cell.length_a   1.000
_cell.length_b   1.000
_cell.length_c   1.000
_cell.angle_alpha   90.00
_cell.angle_beta   90.00
_cell.angle_gamma   90.00
#
_symmetry.space_group_name_H-M   'P 1'
#
loop_
_entity.id
_entity.type
_entity.pdbx_description
1 polymer ?
#
loop_
_entity_poly.entity_id
_entity_poly.type
_entity_poly.pdbx_seq_one_letter_code
_entity_poly.pdbx_strand_id
1 'polypeptide(L)'
;MGSPALRNSRTRERALDQGRAAIRKQAWATVYSELSEADRQAPLAPEDLQFLSIAAHLTGKDREASEILARAHQGFLAQGEAEIAGRFGASRSFLDMSRSI
;
A
#
# COMPACT_ATOMS: atom_id res chain seq x y z
N MET A 1 22.32 -21.36 -7.51
CA MET A 1 21.47 -20.91 -6.42
C MET A 1 21.15 -19.42 -6.55
N GLY A 2 19.87 -19.09 -6.44
CA GLY A 2 19.48 -17.68 -6.48
C GLY A 2 19.83 -16.97 -5.19
N SER A 3 20.00 -15.66 -5.26
CA SER A 3 20.25 -14.86 -4.06
C SER A 3 18.99 -14.85 -3.18
N PRO A 4 19.15 -14.71 -1.85
CA PRO A 4 17.99 -14.63 -0.95
C PRO A 4 17.05 -13.48 -1.33
N ALA A 5 17.60 -12.36 -1.80
CA ALA A 5 16.79 -11.22 -2.21
C ALA A 5 15.88 -11.57 -3.39
N LEU A 6 16.40 -12.32 -4.35
CA LEU A 6 15.61 -12.73 -5.50
C LEU A 6 14.49 -13.68 -5.10
N ARG A 7 14.78 -14.60 -4.20
CA ARG A 7 13.78 -15.53 -3.69
C ARG A 7 12.67 -14.80 -2.95
N ASN A 8 13.05 -13.84 -2.11
CA ASN A 8 12.07 -13.04 -1.37
C ASN A 8 11.18 -12.24 -2.29
N SER A 9 11.77 -11.72 -3.37
CA SER A 9 11.01 -10.95 -4.36
C SER A 9 9.92 -11.79 -5.01
N ARG A 10 10.25 -13.01 -5.39
CA ARG A 10 9.27 -13.93 -6.00
C ARG A 10 8.16 -14.30 -5.03
N THR A 11 8.52 -14.54 -3.77
CA THR A 11 7.54 -14.88 -2.75
C THR A 11 6.60 -13.71 -2.53
N ARG A 12 7.12 -12.49 -2.53
CA ARG A 12 6.32 -11.29 -2.36
C ARG A 12 5.36 -11.10 -3.53
N GLU A 13 5.83 -11.28 -4.76
CA GLU A 13 4.99 -11.15 -5.93
C GLU A 13 3.84 -12.15 -5.91
N ARG A 14 4.12 -13.38 -5.52
CA ARG A 14 3.09 -14.40 -5.40
C ARG A 14 2.05 -14.02 -4.35
N ALA A 15 2.51 -13.54 -3.20
CA ALA A 15 1.61 -13.12 -2.15
C ALA A 15 0.72 -11.96 -2.61
N LEU A 16 1.30 -11.00 -3.33
CA LEU A 16 0.53 -9.89 -3.87
C LEU A 16 -0.53 -10.38 -4.85
N ASP A 17 -0.15 -11.26 -5.76
CA ASP A 17 -1.09 -11.79 -6.75
C ASP A 17 -2.23 -12.55 -6.08
N GLN A 18 -1.91 -13.40 -5.12
CA GLN A 18 -2.92 -14.17 -4.40
C GLN A 18 -3.82 -13.29 -3.57
N GLY A 19 -3.25 -12.28 -2.92
CA GLY A 19 -4.03 -11.32 -2.15
C GLY A 19 -5.00 -10.56 -3.02
N ARG A 20 -4.53 -10.10 -4.19
CA ARG A 20 -5.38 -9.35 -5.12
C ARG A 20 -6.48 -10.23 -5.71
N ALA A 21 -6.15 -11.48 -6.01
CA ALA A 21 -7.17 -12.42 -6.49
C ALA A 21 -8.21 -12.71 -5.42
N ALA A 22 -7.78 -12.79 -4.16
CA ALA A 22 -8.69 -13.01 -3.04
C ALA A 22 -9.64 -11.84 -2.83
N ILE A 23 -9.22 -10.61 -3.15
CA ILE A 23 -10.09 -9.44 -3.08
C ILE A 23 -11.30 -9.63 -3.97
N ARG A 24 -11.07 -10.10 -5.19
CA ARG A 24 -12.17 -10.34 -6.15
C ARG A 24 -13.16 -11.37 -5.64
N LYS A 25 -12.67 -12.33 -4.86
CA LYS A 25 -13.51 -13.38 -4.29
C LYS A 25 -14.07 -12.99 -2.93
N GLN A 26 -13.68 -11.83 -2.43
CA GLN A 26 -14.05 -11.35 -1.10
C GLN A 26 -13.61 -12.32 0.01
N ALA A 27 -12.52 -13.03 -0.24
CA ALA A 27 -11.92 -13.94 0.75
C ALA A 27 -10.99 -13.12 1.67
N TRP A 28 -11.58 -12.37 2.58
CA TRP A 28 -10.85 -11.36 3.35
C TRP A 28 -9.78 -11.94 4.27
N ALA A 29 -9.99 -13.14 4.81
CA ALA A 29 -8.96 -13.78 5.61
C ALA A 29 -7.71 -14.07 4.78
N THR A 30 -7.90 -14.51 3.54
CA THR A 30 -6.80 -14.75 2.61
C THR A 30 -6.14 -13.44 2.20
N VAL A 31 -6.93 -12.40 1.92
CA VAL A 31 -6.40 -11.06 1.62
C VAL A 31 -5.48 -10.60 2.74
N TYR A 32 -5.97 -10.70 3.97
CA TYR A 32 -5.18 -10.29 5.13
C TYR A 32 -3.87 -11.08 5.22
N SER A 33 -3.96 -12.39 5.11
CA SER A 33 -2.79 -13.27 5.24
C SER A 33 -1.75 -12.98 4.15
N GLU A 34 -2.18 -12.92 2.91
CA GLU A 34 -1.27 -12.76 1.78
C GLU A 34 -0.67 -11.34 1.72
N LEU A 35 -1.50 -10.32 1.89
CA LEU A 35 -0.99 -8.95 1.84
C LEU A 35 -0.12 -8.63 3.05
N SER A 36 -0.43 -9.18 4.22
CA SER A 36 0.42 -9.01 5.40
C SER A 36 1.79 -9.61 5.17
N GLU A 37 1.85 -10.77 4.54
CA GLU A 37 3.11 -11.42 4.24
C GLU A 37 3.94 -10.57 3.28
N ALA A 38 3.30 -10.05 2.24
CA ALA A 38 3.99 -9.19 1.28
C ALA A 38 4.51 -7.92 1.97
N ASP A 39 3.72 -7.34 2.87
CA ASP A 39 4.08 -6.13 3.59
C ASP A 39 5.29 -6.35 4.51
N ARG A 40 5.40 -7.53 5.10
CA ARG A 40 6.55 -7.85 5.95
C ARG A 40 7.85 -7.90 5.17
N GLN A 41 7.78 -8.26 3.91
CA GLN A 41 8.97 -8.34 3.07
C GLN A 41 9.39 -6.97 2.55
N ALA A 42 8.42 -6.14 2.18
CA ALA A 42 8.65 -4.77 1.76
C ALA A 42 7.34 -4.01 1.83
N PRO A 43 7.36 -2.71 2.17
CA PRO A 43 6.13 -1.94 2.31
C PRO A 43 5.25 -2.02 1.06
N LEU A 44 3.95 -2.15 1.29
CA LEU A 44 2.97 -2.22 0.20
C LEU A 44 2.71 -0.84 -0.41
N ALA A 45 2.27 -0.84 -1.67
CA ALA A 45 1.74 0.36 -2.29
C ALA A 45 0.48 0.81 -1.54
N PRO A 46 0.14 2.12 -1.58
CA PRO A 46 -1.03 2.61 -0.82
C PRO A 46 -2.33 1.91 -1.18
N GLU A 47 -2.53 1.54 -2.44
CA GLU A 47 -3.73 0.83 -2.85
C GLU A 47 -3.84 -0.52 -2.16
N ASP A 48 -2.72 -1.24 -2.09
CA ASP A 48 -2.71 -2.55 -1.42
C ASP A 48 -2.90 -2.40 0.08
N LEU A 49 -2.31 -1.35 0.68
CA LEU A 49 -2.51 -1.07 2.09
C LEU A 49 -3.98 -0.80 2.41
N GLN A 50 -4.68 -0.12 1.52
CA GLN A 50 -6.09 0.15 1.70
C GLN A 50 -6.88 -1.16 1.76
N PHE A 51 -6.62 -2.08 0.86
CA PHE A 51 -7.29 -3.38 0.87
C PHE A 51 -6.90 -4.19 2.10
N LEU A 52 -5.64 -4.12 2.52
CA LEU A 52 -5.20 -4.81 3.72
C LEU A 52 -5.92 -4.27 4.96
N SER A 53 -6.12 -2.96 5.02
CA SER A 53 -6.84 -2.35 6.13
C SER A 53 -8.30 -2.84 6.17
N ILE A 54 -8.94 -2.93 5.02
CA ILE A 54 -10.30 -3.46 4.93
C ILE A 54 -10.33 -4.91 5.41
N ALA A 55 -9.39 -5.71 4.95
CA ALA A 55 -9.31 -7.12 5.35
C ALA A 55 -9.07 -7.27 6.85
N ALA A 56 -8.21 -6.43 7.42
CA ALA A 56 -7.96 -6.43 8.85
C ALA A 56 -9.23 -6.10 9.65
N HIS A 57 -9.96 -5.08 9.18
CA HIS A 57 -11.21 -4.69 9.83
C HIS A 57 -12.24 -5.82 9.77
N LEU A 58 -12.41 -6.42 8.60
CA LEU A 58 -13.41 -7.47 8.41
C LEU A 58 -13.06 -8.77 9.13
N THR A 59 -11.79 -8.95 9.49
CA THR A 59 -11.37 -10.12 10.27
C THR A 59 -11.23 -9.79 11.76
N GLY A 60 -11.73 -8.65 12.21
CA GLY A 60 -11.78 -8.28 13.61
C GLY A 60 -10.53 -7.66 14.19
N LYS A 61 -9.64 -7.14 13.36
CA LYS A 61 -8.38 -6.53 13.78
C LYS A 61 -8.44 -5.01 13.63
N ASP A 62 -9.33 -4.38 14.38
CA ASP A 62 -9.64 -2.96 14.20
C ASP A 62 -8.45 -2.03 14.44
N ARG A 63 -7.66 -2.31 15.48
CA ARG A 63 -6.48 -1.48 15.75
C ARG A 63 -5.50 -1.53 14.61
N GLU A 64 -5.21 -2.74 14.16
CA GLU A 64 -4.30 -2.94 13.05
C GLU A 64 -4.82 -2.29 11.77
N ALA A 65 -6.13 -2.42 11.54
CA ALA A 65 -6.77 -1.79 10.39
C ALA A 65 -6.57 -0.28 10.39
N SER A 66 -6.71 0.36 11.54
CA SER A 66 -6.52 1.80 11.67
C SER A 66 -5.08 2.21 11.37
N GLU A 67 -4.13 1.45 11.88
CA GLU A 67 -2.72 1.73 11.64
C GLU A 67 -2.36 1.59 10.17
N ILE A 68 -2.87 0.54 9.53
CA ILE A 68 -2.63 0.29 8.11
C ILE A 68 -3.27 1.38 7.27
N LEU A 69 -4.48 1.79 7.64
CA LEU A 69 -5.17 2.85 6.91
C LEU A 69 -4.41 4.17 6.98
N ALA A 70 -3.85 4.49 8.15
CA ALA A 70 -3.03 5.68 8.29
C ALA A 70 -1.81 5.64 7.36
N ARG A 71 -1.18 4.47 7.25
CA ARG A 71 -0.06 4.29 6.32
C ARG A 71 -0.51 4.48 4.87
N ALA A 72 -1.68 3.97 4.52
CA ALA A 72 -2.22 4.13 3.17
C ALA A 72 -2.45 5.61 2.85
N HIS A 73 -3.02 6.35 3.78
CA HIS A 73 -3.24 7.78 3.62
C HIS A 73 -1.93 8.53 3.38
N GLN A 74 -0.92 8.24 4.18
CA GLN A 74 0.38 8.87 4.01
C GLN A 74 0.99 8.54 2.65
N GLY A 75 0.83 7.29 2.21
CA GLY A 75 1.32 6.87 0.91
C GLY A 75 0.62 7.58 -0.24
N PHE A 76 -0.70 7.75 -0.15
CA PHE A 76 -1.45 8.48 -1.16
C PHE A 76 -1.04 9.95 -1.21
N LEU A 77 -0.83 10.57 -0.06
CA LEU A 77 -0.36 11.94 -0.01
C LEU A 77 1.01 12.09 -0.65
N ALA A 78 1.91 11.16 -0.37
CA ALA A 78 3.25 11.18 -0.95
C ALA A 78 3.19 11.01 -2.47
N GLN A 79 2.33 10.12 -2.96
CA GLN A 79 2.14 9.93 -4.39
C GLN A 79 1.59 11.20 -5.05
N GLY A 80 0.60 11.81 -4.42
CA GLY A 80 0.01 13.04 -4.93
C GLY A 80 1.02 14.16 -5.02
N GLU A 81 1.85 14.32 -4.00
CA GLU A 81 2.89 15.33 -4.01
C GLU A 81 3.92 15.06 -5.11
N ALA A 82 4.31 13.80 -5.28
CA ALA A 82 5.27 13.44 -6.32
C ALA A 82 4.70 13.67 -7.71
N GLU A 83 3.42 13.35 -7.91
CA GLU A 83 2.76 13.57 -9.19
C GLU A 83 2.67 15.06 -9.51
N ILE A 84 2.31 15.87 -8.54
CA ILE A 84 2.22 17.32 -8.73
C ILE A 84 3.60 17.88 -9.07
N ALA A 85 4.62 17.48 -8.33
CA ALA A 85 5.98 17.94 -8.59
C ALA A 85 6.46 17.53 -9.97
N GLY A 86 6.16 16.29 -10.37
CA GLY A 86 6.55 15.79 -11.68
C GLY A 86 5.81 16.46 -12.83
N ARG A 87 4.52 16.74 -12.61
CA ARG A 87 3.67 17.34 -13.63
C ARG A 87 4.01 18.80 -13.88
N PHE A 88 4.26 19.54 -12.82
CA PHE A 88 4.48 20.99 -12.91
C PHE A 88 5.96 21.38 -12.85
N GLY A 89 6.83 20.37 -12.85
CA GLY A 89 8.26 20.63 -12.81
C GLY A 89 8.65 21.38 -11.56
N ALA A 90 9.33 22.49 -11.72
CA ALA A 90 9.81 23.28 -10.61
C ALA A 90 8.76 24.26 -10.07
N SER A 91 7.50 23.97 -10.23
CA SER A 91 6.43 24.92 -9.86
C SER A 91 6.19 24.96 -8.35
N ARG A 92 7.24 25.16 -7.61
CA ARG A 92 7.13 25.38 -6.18
C ARG A 92 6.29 26.61 -5.88
N SER A 93 6.43 27.63 -6.71
CA SER A 93 5.67 28.85 -6.55
C SER A 93 4.16 28.58 -6.61
N PHE A 94 3.76 27.63 -7.44
CA PHE A 94 2.35 27.24 -7.51
C PHE A 94 1.88 26.65 -6.19
N LEU A 95 2.67 25.73 -5.63
CA LEU A 95 2.34 25.12 -4.35
C LEU A 95 2.36 26.13 -3.21
N ASP A 96 3.34 27.02 -3.23
CA ASP A 96 3.45 28.05 -2.22
C ASP A 96 2.24 28.99 -2.26
N MET A 97 1.78 29.32 -3.44
CA MET A 97 0.58 30.14 -3.58
C MET A 97 -0.63 29.45 -2.97
N SER A 98 -0.76 28.17 -3.19
CA SER A 98 -1.85 27.40 -2.62
C SER A 98 -1.83 27.43 -1.11
N ARG A 99 -0.65 27.41 -0.54
CA ARG A 99 -0.51 27.46 0.92
C ARG A 99 -0.76 28.83 1.49
N SER A 100 -0.47 29.83 0.72
CA SER A 100 -0.64 31.22 1.18
C SER A 100 -2.12 31.59 1.34
N ILE A 101 -2.98 30.86 0.71
CA ILE A 101 -4.41 31.07 0.82
C ILE A 101 -4.96 30.35 2.04
#